data_fb8db1be98382db77f3b00ab656d3ca1
#
_entry.id   fb8db1be98382db77f3b00ab656d3ca1
#
_cell.length_a   1.000
_cell.length_b   1.000
_cell.length_c   1.000
_cell.angle_alpha   90.00
_cell.angle_beta   90.00
_cell.angle_gamma   90.00
#
_symmetry.space_group_name_H-M   'P 1'
#
loop_
_entity.id
_entity.type
_entity.pdbx_description
1 polymer ?
#
loop_
_entity_poly.entity_id
_entity_poly.type
_entity_poly.pdbx_seq_one_letter_code
_entity_poly.pdbx_strand_id
1 'polypeptide(L)'
;MFNAIRFLSVIMVVLSSNLNAEDGSDASHPIHLASYNVRYATLGDGVNWWGKRRESVSKYLTKLDIFGLQEVTHRQLIELREDLNHFEYYGVGRDDGEHKGEHAVIFYRSSRFQKLSEGTFWLSSQPSRVGEAGWDAALPRTCTWLEIEDIRTGKKFVIGNTHFDHRGSEARLKSSRLIRKRLSDLAGECPIVLMGDFNCVPGSDPYAELLAGMKLKDAKHVSLQSPQGPDSTWNGFDKIIPGRRIDYVFVSDQVRVMEYVVDDPRTPQGRFASDHLPVRVVLD
;
A
#
# COMPACT_ATOMS: atom_id res chain seq x y z
N MET A 1 -41.00 2.75 87.01
CA MET A 1 -40.53 3.59 85.90
C MET A 1 -39.62 2.73 85.01
N PHE A 2 -40.19 2.19 83.95
CA PHE A 2 -39.44 1.33 83.03
C PHE A 2 -39.31 2.05 81.68
N ASN A 3 -38.10 2.40 81.31
CA ASN A 3 -37.78 2.97 80.02
C ASN A 3 -37.64 1.86 79.00
N ALA A 4 -38.44 1.86 77.95
CA ALA A 4 -38.34 0.95 76.85
C ALA A 4 -37.43 1.57 75.76
N ILE A 5 -36.31 0.93 75.51
CA ILE A 5 -35.39 1.28 74.41
C ILE A 5 -35.88 0.57 73.13
N ARG A 6 -36.27 1.36 72.15
CA ARG A 6 -36.61 0.87 70.79
C ARG A 6 -35.31 0.71 69.98
N PHE A 7 -34.99 -0.49 69.55
CA PHE A 7 -33.97 -0.74 68.57
C PHE A 7 -34.55 -0.48 67.16
N LEU A 8 -33.95 0.44 66.44
CA LEU A 8 -34.21 0.70 65.03
C LEU A 8 -33.29 -0.17 64.18
N SER A 9 -33.82 -1.22 63.53
CA SER A 9 -33.08 -2.03 62.58
C SER A 9 -32.98 -1.31 61.25
N VAL A 10 -31.79 -0.90 60.87
CA VAL A 10 -31.50 -0.37 59.53
C VAL A 10 -31.26 -1.55 58.60
N ILE A 11 -32.16 -1.78 57.68
CA ILE A 11 -31.97 -2.75 56.58
C ILE A 11 -31.10 -2.07 55.50
N MET A 12 -29.88 -2.52 55.36
CA MET A 12 -28.97 -2.09 54.25
C MET A 12 -29.29 -2.91 53.01
N VAL A 13 -30.00 -2.30 52.08
CA VAL A 13 -30.20 -2.89 50.75
C VAL A 13 -28.93 -2.70 49.94
N VAL A 14 -28.16 -3.81 49.75
CA VAL A 14 -27.04 -3.84 48.82
C VAL A 14 -27.59 -3.99 47.39
N LEU A 15 -27.62 -2.89 46.65
CA LEU A 15 -27.85 -2.91 45.21
C LEU A 15 -26.57 -3.43 44.55
N SER A 16 -26.55 -4.71 44.19
CA SER A 16 -25.57 -5.27 43.28
C SER A 16 -25.84 -4.72 41.87
N SER A 17 -25.10 -3.70 41.48
CA SER A 17 -25.01 -3.28 40.07
C SER A 17 -24.27 -4.37 39.28
N ASN A 18 -25.03 -5.17 38.55
CA ASN A 18 -24.47 -5.97 37.45
C ASN A 18 -23.91 -4.99 36.43
N LEU A 19 -22.61 -4.76 36.49
CA LEU A 19 -21.83 -4.27 35.34
C LEU A 19 -21.85 -5.40 34.31
N ASN A 20 -22.79 -5.33 33.39
CA ASN A 20 -22.65 -6.03 32.12
C ASN A 20 -21.35 -5.50 31.53
N ALA A 21 -20.31 -6.34 31.52
CA ALA A 21 -19.18 -6.18 30.61
C ALA A 21 -19.82 -6.16 29.22
N GLU A 22 -19.91 -4.99 28.59
CA GLU A 22 -20.14 -4.91 27.16
C GLU A 22 -19.04 -5.75 26.54
N ASP A 23 -19.46 -6.82 25.91
CA ASP A 23 -18.64 -7.63 25.02
C ASP A 23 -18.13 -6.66 23.95
N GLY A 24 -16.90 -6.18 24.14
CA GLY A 24 -16.21 -5.33 23.20
C GLY A 24 -16.02 -6.13 21.92
N SER A 25 -17.09 -6.19 21.10
CA SER A 25 -16.94 -6.61 19.71
C SER A 25 -15.83 -5.74 19.13
N ASP A 26 -14.68 -6.35 18.90
CA ASP A 26 -13.54 -5.73 18.24
C ASP A 26 -14.06 -5.20 16.90
N ALA A 27 -14.46 -3.92 16.90
CA ALA A 27 -15.03 -3.31 15.71
C ALA A 27 -13.92 -3.30 14.68
N SER A 28 -14.02 -4.19 13.69
CA SER A 28 -13.00 -4.28 12.65
C SER A 28 -12.90 -2.91 11.98
N HIS A 29 -11.69 -2.39 11.92
CA HIS A 29 -11.38 -1.13 11.24
C HIS A 29 -10.61 -1.43 9.95
N PRO A 30 -11.27 -1.96 8.91
CA PRO A 30 -10.60 -2.41 7.71
C PRO A 30 -9.78 -1.28 7.09
N ILE A 31 -8.59 -1.63 6.56
CA ILE A 31 -7.71 -0.72 5.86
C ILE A 31 -7.86 -0.97 4.36
N HIS A 32 -8.30 0.03 3.62
CA HIS A 32 -8.34 0.00 2.16
C HIS A 32 -7.00 0.46 1.60
N LEU A 33 -6.23 -0.48 1.07
CA LEU A 33 -4.90 -0.22 0.52
C LEU A 33 -4.86 -0.56 -0.97
N ALA A 34 -4.11 0.22 -1.79
CA ALA A 34 -3.90 -0.11 -3.18
C ALA A 34 -2.48 0.18 -3.69
N SER A 35 -2.04 -0.64 -4.65
CA SER A 35 -0.92 -0.34 -5.55
C SER A 35 -1.44 0.16 -6.87
N TYR A 36 -0.91 1.26 -7.39
CA TYR A 36 -1.36 1.82 -8.66
C TYR A 36 -0.24 2.51 -9.42
N ASN A 37 0.22 1.94 -10.53
CA ASN A 37 1.02 2.65 -11.51
C ASN A 37 0.11 3.64 -12.25
N VAL A 38 0.35 4.95 -12.06
CA VAL A 38 -0.51 6.01 -12.60
C VAL A 38 -0.06 6.53 -13.96
N ARG A 39 0.97 5.92 -14.54
CA ARG A 39 1.62 6.36 -15.78
C ARG A 39 2.17 7.78 -15.67
N TYR A 40 3.45 7.97 -15.96
CA TYR A 40 4.08 9.29 -15.92
C TYR A 40 3.44 10.29 -16.89
N ALA A 41 3.55 11.58 -16.55
CA ALA A 41 2.98 12.64 -17.35
C ALA A 41 3.80 12.88 -18.62
N THR A 42 3.26 12.48 -19.77
CA THR A 42 3.83 12.77 -21.09
C THR A 42 2.74 13.18 -22.08
N LEU A 43 3.04 14.18 -22.90
CA LEU A 43 2.17 14.57 -24.00
C LEU A 43 2.13 13.51 -25.12
N GLY A 44 3.11 12.60 -25.15
CA GLY A 44 3.15 11.46 -26.07
C GLY A 44 1.98 10.49 -25.91
N ASP A 45 1.30 10.48 -24.75
CA ASP A 45 0.11 9.66 -24.53
C ASP A 45 -1.16 10.25 -25.22
N GLY A 46 -1.07 11.39 -25.91
CA GLY A 46 -2.13 11.96 -26.73
C GLY A 46 -3.44 12.18 -25.96
N VAL A 47 -4.49 11.47 -26.33
CA VAL A 47 -5.80 11.57 -25.66
C VAL A 47 -5.81 11.06 -24.23
N ASN A 48 -4.79 10.29 -23.84
CA ASN A 48 -4.62 9.70 -22.51
C ASN A 48 -3.57 10.45 -21.68
N TRP A 49 -3.11 11.66 -22.10
CA TRP A 49 -2.15 12.42 -21.34
C TRP A 49 -2.67 12.74 -19.91
N TRP A 50 -1.77 12.91 -18.97
CA TRP A 50 -2.08 13.01 -17.54
C TRP A 50 -3.22 13.98 -17.21
N GLY A 51 -3.23 15.20 -17.76
CA GLY A 51 -4.26 16.20 -17.49
C GLY A 51 -5.70 15.77 -17.87
N LYS A 52 -5.86 14.71 -18.68
CA LYS A 52 -7.18 14.10 -18.98
C LYS A 52 -7.56 12.97 -18.04
N ARG A 53 -6.61 12.50 -17.22
CA ARG A 53 -6.76 11.35 -16.31
C ARG A 53 -6.71 11.72 -14.84
N ARG A 54 -6.04 12.86 -14.48
CA ARG A 54 -5.79 13.34 -13.12
C ARG A 54 -7.02 13.23 -12.23
N GLU A 55 -8.16 13.82 -12.65
CA GLU A 55 -9.39 13.83 -11.87
C GLU A 55 -9.90 12.40 -11.57
N SER A 56 -9.86 11.51 -12.55
CA SER A 56 -10.32 10.13 -12.38
C SER A 56 -9.40 9.33 -11.45
N VAL A 57 -8.09 9.54 -11.57
CA VAL A 57 -7.10 8.95 -10.66
C VAL A 57 -7.32 9.47 -9.24
N SER A 58 -7.36 10.79 -9.06
CA SER A 58 -7.55 11.41 -7.73
C SER A 58 -8.86 10.97 -7.08
N LYS A 59 -9.96 10.95 -7.83
CA LYS A 59 -11.28 10.47 -7.35
C LYS A 59 -11.25 8.99 -6.92
N TYR A 60 -10.49 8.15 -7.60
CA TYR A 60 -10.31 6.77 -7.18
C TYR A 60 -9.54 6.70 -5.85
N LEU A 61 -8.42 7.43 -5.74
CA LEU A 61 -7.53 7.42 -4.59
C LEU A 61 -8.18 7.93 -3.30
N THR A 62 -9.12 8.88 -3.39
CA THR A 62 -9.83 9.39 -2.18
C THR A 62 -10.63 8.33 -1.43
N LYS A 63 -10.93 7.19 -2.05
CA LYS A 63 -11.67 6.07 -1.44
C LYS A 63 -10.79 5.16 -0.58
N LEU A 64 -9.47 5.35 -0.63
CA LEU A 64 -8.48 4.52 0.02
C LEU A 64 -7.99 5.14 1.33
N ASP A 65 -7.34 4.33 2.14
CA ASP A 65 -6.67 4.77 3.36
C ASP A 65 -5.16 4.91 3.14
N ILE A 66 -4.58 3.99 2.37
CA ILE A 66 -3.15 3.95 2.03
C ILE A 66 -3.01 3.54 0.58
N PHE A 67 -2.07 4.13 -0.14
CA PHE A 67 -1.76 3.68 -1.49
C PHE A 67 -0.32 3.98 -1.90
N GLY A 68 0.25 3.04 -2.66
CA GLY A 68 1.54 3.20 -3.34
C GLY A 68 1.33 3.51 -4.81
N LEU A 69 1.95 4.60 -5.26
CA LEU A 69 1.89 5.01 -6.66
C LEU A 69 3.26 4.82 -7.31
N GLN A 70 3.27 4.45 -8.59
CA GLN A 70 4.46 4.31 -9.40
C GLN A 70 4.37 5.24 -10.62
N GLU A 71 5.51 5.55 -11.22
CA GLU A 71 5.68 6.49 -12.34
C GLU A 71 5.27 7.94 -12.05
N VAL A 72 5.21 8.34 -10.78
CA VAL A 72 4.81 9.70 -10.41
C VAL A 72 5.96 10.67 -10.70
N THR A 73 5.79 11.56 -11.67
CA THR A 73 6.72 12.69 -11.86
C THR A 73 6.54 13.74 -10.77
N HIS A 74 7.55 14.57 -10.53
CA HIS A 74 7.44 15.64 -9.53
C HIS A 74 6.23 16.55 -9.76
N ARG A 75 5.91 16.87 -11.02
CA ARG A 75 4.73 17.65 -11.37
C ARG A 75 3.43 16.92 -10.97
N GLN A 76 3.31 15.64 -11.28
CA GLN A 76 2.15 14.85 -10.86
C GLN A 76 2.02 14.79 -9.34
N LEU A 77 3.17 14.69 -8.63
CA LEU A 77 3.17 14.69 -7.18
C LEU A 77 2.61 15.98 -6.59
N ILE A 78 3.00 17.16 -7.13
CA ILE A 78 2.44 18.45 -6.71
C ILE A 78 0.92 18.47 -6.95
N GLU A 79 0.48 18.10 -8.14
CA GLU A 79 -0.93 18.10 -8.54
C GLU A 79 -1.77 17.12 -7.70
N LEU A 80 -1.23 15.93 -7.39
CA LEU A 80 -1.88 14.96 -6.51
C LEU A 80 -2.00 15.45 -5.06
N ARG A 81 -1.00 16.17 -4.55
CA ARG A 81 -1.07 16.76 -3.20
C ARG A 81 -2.19 17.80 -3.08
N GLU A 82 -2.43 18.58 -4.13
CA GLU A 82 -3.55 19.52 -4.18
C GLU A 82 -4.90 18.79 -4.12
N ASP A 83 -5.04 17.70 -4.87
CA ASP A 83 -6.28 16.91 -4.95
C ASP A 83 -6.53 16.06 -3.69
N LEU A 84 -5.47 15.65 -2.99
CA LEU A 84 -5.46 14.68 -1.90
C LEU A 84 -5.03 15.31 -0.57
N ASN A 85 -5.55 16.49 -0.25
CA ASN A 85 -5.16 17.31 0.89
C ASN A 85 -5.40 16.68 2.28
N HIS A 86 -6.11 15.56 2.37
CA HIS A 86 -6.30 14.76 3.58
C HIS A 86 -5.30 13.61 3.74
N PHE A 87 -4.33 13.53 2.83
CA PHE A 87 -3.27 12.53 2.85
C PHE A 87 -1.92 13.19 3.06
N GLU A 88 -1.10 12.54 3.86
CA GLU A 88 0.35 12.77 3.85
C GLU A 88 1.03 11.74 2.96
N TYR A 89 2.28 11.99 2.64
CA TYR A 89 3.03 11.12 1.73
C TYR A 89 4.52 11.12 2.05
N TYR A 90 5.20 10.09 1.52
CA TYR A 90 6.65 10.07 1.42
C TYR A 90 7.09 9.34 0.16
N GLY A 91 8.16 9.84 -0.45
CA GLY A 91 8.82 9.30 -1.63
C GLY A 91 9.67 10.36 -2.30
N VAL A 92 10.79 9.94 -2.87
CA VAL A 92 11.77 10.83 -3.51
C VAL A 92 11.95 10.46 -4.98
N GLY A 93 12.45 11.39 -5.78
CA GLY A 93 12.81 11.16 -7.18
C GLY A 93 13.98 10.17 -7.29
N ARG A 94 13.83 9.17 -8.17
CA ARG A 94 14.81 8.09 -8.29
C ARG A 94 16.19 8.53 -8.79
N ASP A 95 16.30 9.69 -9.48
CA ASP A 95 17.53 10.12 -10.12
C ASP A 95 18.42 10.97 -9.21
N ASP A 96 17.84 11.75 -8.28
CA ASP A 96 18.61 12.65 -7.39
C ASP A 96 18.30 12.48 -5.90
N GLY A 97 17.31 11.63 -5.57
CA GLY A 97 16.86 11.50 -4.18
C GLY A 97 16.00 12.64 -3.69
N GLU A 98 15.56 13.52 -4.57
CA GLU A 98 14.74 14.70 -4.27
C GLU A 98 13.55 14.79 -5.22
N HIS A 99 13.74 15.35 -6.42
CA HIS A 99 12.66 15.70 -7.34
C HIS A 99 12.79 15.12 -8.74
N LYS A 100 14.01 14.71 -9.17
CA LYS A 100 14.25 14.25 -10.53
C LYS A 100 13.90 12.77 -10.70
N GLY A 101 13.39 12.45 -11.88
CA GLY A 101 12.93 11.12 -12.22
C GLY A 101 11.53 10.83 -11.66
N GLU A 102 11.12 9.58 -11.79
CA GLU A 102 9.86 9.10 -11.25
C GLU A 102 10.00 8.77 -9.76
N HIS A 103 8.88 8.90 -9.03
CA HIS A 103 8.76 8.56 -7.62
C HIS A 103 7.96 7.26 -7.48
N ALA A 104 8.41 6.38 -6.60
CA ALA A 104 7.60 5.34 -6.01
C ALA A 104 7.11 5.88 -4.66
N VAL A 105 5.97 6.57 -4.66
CA VAL A 105 5.48 7.33 -3.50
C VAL A 105 4.41 6.55 -2.73
N ILE A 106 4.39 6.70 -1.41
CA ILE A 106 3.34 6.15 -0.53
C ILE A 106 2.55 7.31 0.05
N PHE A 107 1.22 7.27 -0.12
CA PHE A 107 0.27 8.17 0.53
C PHE A 107 -0.49 7.43 1.61
N TYR A 108 -0.83 8.13 2.69
CA TYR A 108 -1.65 7.60 3.78
C TYR A 108 -2.55 8.69 4.38
N ARG A 109 -3.73 8.32 4.82
CA ARG A 109 -4.71 9.22 5.42
C ARG A 109 -4.22 9.70 6.78
N SER A 110 -3.86 10.98 6.88
CA SER A 110 -3.25 11.58 8.08
C SER A 110 -4.16 11.57 9.32
N SER A 111 -5.48 11.56 9.14
CA SER A 111 -6.44 11.46 10.25
C SER A 111 -6.55 10.06 10.86
N ARG A 112 -5.91 9.05 10.25
CA ARG A 112 -5.96 7.66 10.70
C ARG A 112 -4.59 7.07 11.02
N PHE A 113 -3.56 7.52 10.32
CA PHE A 113 -2.22 6.93 10.43
C PHE A 113 -1.19 7.95 10.87
N GLN A 114 -0.32 7.51 11.78
CA GLN A 114 0.86 8.24 12.20
C GLN A 114 2.09 7.57 11.61
N LYS A 115 2.88 8.33 10.87
CA LYS A 115 4.19 7.88 10.40
C LYS A 115 5.20 7.88 11.55
N LEU A 116 5.87 6.76 11.75
CA LEU A 116 6.90 6.58 12.78
C LEU A 116 8.29 6.73 12.19
N SER A 117 8.52 6.12 11.03
CA SER A 117 9.78 6.23 10.29
C SER A 117 9.57 6.11 8.78
N GLU A 118 10.55 6.52 8.00
CA GLU A 118 10.50 6.54 6.54
C GLU A 118 11.88 6.39 5.92
N GLY A 119 11.90 5.97 4.65
CA GLY A 119 13.12 5.98 3.87
C GLY A 119 12.94 5.47 2.46
N THR A 120 13.96 5.68 1.66
CA THR A 120 14.07 5.14 0.30
C THR A 120 15.44 4.52 0.11
N PHE A 121 15.51 3.37 -0.54
CA PHE A 121 16.75 2.77 -0.96
C PHE A 121 16.71 2.40 -2.44
N TRP A 122 17.88 2.48 -3.09
CA TRP A 122 18.02 2.17 -4.52
C TRP A 122 18.16 0.67 -4.72
N LEU A 123 17.54 0.17 -5.78
CA LEU A 123 17.60 -1.23 -6.17
C LEU A 123 18.89 -1.48 -6.97
N SER A 124 20.00 -1.48 -6.24
CA SER A 124 21.35 -1.67 -6.78
C SER A 124 22.24 -2.45 -5.79
N SER A 125 23.47 -2.73 -6.19
CA SER A 125 24.48 -3.32 -5.30
C SER A 125 24.92 -2.38 -4.18
N GLN A 126 24.60 -1.08 -4.31
CA GLN A 126 24.88 -0.02 -3.33
C GLN A 126 23.55 0.73 -2.99
N PRO A 127 22.68 0.18 -2.15
CA PRO A 127 21.32 0.69 -1.96
C PRO A 127 21.23 2.12 -1.37
N SER A 128 22.29 2.63 -0.79
CA SER A 128 22.37 4.01 -0.27
C SER A 128 22.89 5.00 -1.32
N ARG A 129 23.30 4.54 -2.49
CA ARG A 129 23.84 5.40 -3.54
C ARG A 129 22.71 5.91 -4.43
N VAL A 130 22.46 7.17 -4.31
CA VAL A 130 21.40 7.89 -5.04
C VAL A 130 21.65 7.86 -6.55
N GLY A 131 20.59 7.62 -7.34
CA GLY A 131 20.62 7.71 -8.80
C GLY A 131 21.34 6.55 -9.49
N GLU A 132 21.72 5.49 -8.77
CA GLU A 132 22.40 4.34 -9.35
C GLU A 132 21.43 3.34 -9.95
N ALA A 133 21.60 3.01 -11.23
CA ALA A 133 20.95 1.87 -11.86
C ALA A 133 21.66 0.58 -11.43
N GLY A 134 20.88 -0.38 -10.90
CA GLY A 134 21.43 -1.63 -10.40
C GLY A 134 21.53 -2.71 -11.47
N TRP A 135 22.66 -3.44 -11.49
CA TRP A 135 22.89 -4.61 -12.34
C TRP A 135 22.67 -4.30 -13.82
N ASP A 136 21.71 -4.97 -14.49
CA ASP A 136 21.34 -4.76 -15.90
C ASP A 136 20.11 -3.83 -16.05
N ALA A 137 19.76 -3.07 -15.02
CA ALA A 137 18.63 -2.14 -15.07
C ALA A 137 18.87 -1.03 -16.10
N ALA A 138 17.84 -0.70 -16.87
CA ALA A 138 17.88 0.42 -17.81
C ALA A 138 17.84 1.78 -17.12
N LEU A 139 17.28 1.85 -15.92
CA LEU A 139 17.03 3.09 -15.16
C LEU A 139 17.24 2.84 -13.66
N PRO A 140 17.57 3.87 -12.86
CA PRO A 140 17.52 3.78 -11.42
C PRO A 140 16.13 3.36 -10.94
N ARG A 141 16.09 2.45 -9.97
CA ARG A 141 14.85 1.96 -9.35
C ARG A 141 14.98 2.04 -7.85
N THR A 142 13.87 2.27 -7.17
CA THR A 142 13.82 2.49 -5.74
C THR A 142 12.75 1.64 -5.07
N CYS A 143 12.94 1.41 -3.78
CA CYS A 143 11.88 1.00 -2.87
C CYS A 143 11.75 2.08 -1.79
N THR A 144 10.60 2.69 -1.73
CA THR A 144 10.19 3.60 -0.66
C THR A 144 9.51 2.79 0.43
N TRP A 145 9.77 3.09 1.70
CA TRP A 145 9.13 2.41 2.82
C TRP A 145 8.70 3.40 3.90
N LEU A 146 7.65 3.02 4.61
CA LEU A 146 7.13 3.69 5.81
C LEU A 146 6.94 2.66 6.92
N GLU A 147 7.27 3.03 8.15
CA GLU A 147 6.70 2.42 9.34
C GLU A 147 5.58 3.34 9.83
N ILE A 148 4.37 2.81 9.93
CA ILE A 148 3.19 3.58 10.33
C ILE A 148 2.41 2.87 11.43
N GLU A 149 1.67 3.66 12.20
CA GLU A 149 0.74 3.18 13.22
C GLU A 149 -0.69 3.60 12.85
N ASP A 150 -1.62 2.67 12.85
CA ASP A 150 -3.05 2.99 12.81
C ASP A 150 -3.45 3.47 14.22
N ILE A 151 -3.73 4.78 14.35
CA ILE A 151 -4.05 5.42 15.64
C ILE A 151 -5.37 4.93 16.24
N ARG A 152 -6.23 4.25 15.48
CA ARG A 152 -7.48 3.67 15.96
C ARG A 152 -7.27 2.37 16.70
N THR A 153 -6.27 1.59 16.28
CA THR A 153 -6.03 0.24 16.80
C THR A 153 -4.68 0.11 17.53
N GLY A 154 -3.76 1.06 17.36
CA GLY A 154 -2.38 0.98 17.82
C GLY A 154 -1.53 -0.05 17.06
N LYS A 155 -2.09 -0.68 16.02
CA LYS A 155 -1.34 -1.65 15.19
C LYS A 155 -0.28 -0.91 14.36
N LYS A 156 0.94 -1.44 14.36
CA LYS A 156 2.07 -0.93 13.56
C LYS A 156 2.38 -1.90 12.43
N PHE A 157 2.83 -1.36 11.29
CA PHE A 157 3.27 -2.16 10.14
C PHE A 157 4.24 -1.38 9.26
N VAL A 158 5.06 -2.12 8.53
CA VAL A 158 5.99 -1.58 7.54
C VAL A 158 5.37 -1.75 6.16
N ILE A 159 5.29 -0.64 5.42
CA ILE A 159 4.81 -0.63 4.04
C ILE A 159 5.98 -0.35 3.11
N GLY A 160 6.13 -1.16 2.06
CA GLY A 160 7.04 -0.91 0.95
C GLY A 160 6.28 -0.62 -0.33
N ASN A 161 6.80 0.31 -1.15
CA ASN A 161 6.32 0.58 -2.51
C ASN A 161 7.49 0.63 -3.47
N THR A 162 7.37 -0.06 -4.61
CA THR A 162 8.47 -0.18 -5.58
C THR A 162 7.96 -0.17 -7.02
N HIS A 163 8.90 0.14 -7.94
CA HIS A 163 8.71 -0.05 -9.37
C HIS A 163 9.97 -0.71 -9.95
N PHE A 164 9.88 -1.97 -10.33
CA PHE A 164 11.00 -2.74 -10.86
C PHE A 164 11.38 -2.31 -12.28
N ASP A 165 12.59 -2.65 -12.67
CA ASP A 165 13.06 -2.33 -14.03
C ASP A 165 12.30 -3.15 -15.09
N HIS A 166 11.90 -2.47 -16.15
CA HIS A 166 11.10 -3.06 -17.22
C HIS A 166 11.92 -3.87 -18.23
N ARG A 167 13.27 -3.76 -18.23
CA ARG A 167 14.20 -4.45 -19.15
C ARG A 167 15.05 -5.47 -18.43
N GLY A 168 15.77 -5.05 -17.38
CA GLY A 168 16.76 -5.86 -16.70
C GLY A 168 16.17 -7.06 -15.96
N SER A 169 16.38 -8.27 -16.44
CA SER A 169 15.91 -9.49 -15.79
C SER A 169 16.70 -9.82 -14.52
N GLU A 170 18.02 -9.62 -14.57
CA GLU A 170 18.89 -9.76 -13.40
C GLU A 170 18.56 -8.72 -12.34
N ALA A 171 18.31 -7.47 -12.76
CA ALA A 171 17.91 -6.39 -11.89
C ALA A 171 16.61 -6.72 -11.13
N ARG A 172 15.58 -7.24 -11.80
CA ARG A 172 14.34 -7.66 -11.13
C ARG A 172 14.57 -8.75 -10.09
N LEU A 173 15.34 -9.80 -10.45
CA LEU A 173 15.61 -10.90 -9.53
C LEU A 173 16.40 -10.43 -8.29
N LYS A 174 17.47 -9.64 -8.52
CA LYS A 174 18.29 -9.11 -7.42
C LYS A 174 17.55 -8.05 -6.58
N SER A 175 16.69 -7.27 -7.21
CA SER A 175 15.80 -6.34 -6.51
C SER A 175 14.85 -7.07 -5.56
N SER A 176 14.30 -8.21 -5.98
CA SER A 176 13.46 -9.04 -5.10
C SER A 176 14.22 -9.50 -3.85
N ARG A 177 15.45 -9.98 -4.01
CA ARG A 177 16.32 -10.36 -2.87
C ARG A 177 16.65 -9.21 -1.96
N LEU A 178 16.99 -8.06 -2.55
CA LEU A 178 17.34 -6.85 -1.79
C LEU A 178 16.16 -6.33 -0.97
N ILE A 179 14.98 -6.20 -1.60
CA ILE A 179 13.77 -5.73 -0.91
C ILE A 179 13.41 -6.68 0.22
N ARG A 180 13.39 -7.99 -0.05
CA ARG A 180 13.12 -9.00 0.98
C ARG A 180 14.02 -8.83 2.19
N LYS A 181 15.35 -8.74 1.97
CA LYS A 181 16.30 -8.55 3.06
C LYS A 181 16.04 -7.24 3.81
N ARG A 182 15.96 -6.13 3.08
CA ARG A 182 15.84 -4.78 3.67
C ARG A 182 14.55 -4.60 4.46
N LEU A 183 13.41 -5.01 3.90
CA LEU A 183 12.13 -4.87 4.61
C LEU A 183 12.08 -5.79 5.83
N SER A 184 12.68 -6.99 5.79
CA SER A 184 12.79 -7.84 6.97
C SER A 184 13.64 -7.19 8.07
N ASP A 185 14.80 -6.64 7.70
CA ASP A 185 15.68 -5.96 8.65
C ASP A 185 15.00 -4.72 9.28
N LEU A 186 14.21 -3.98 8.50
CA LEU A 186 13.48 -2.79 8.96
C LEU A 186 12.26 -3.12 9.83
N ALA A 187 11.53 -4.16 9.46
CA ALA A 187 10.27 -4.48 10.14
C ALA A 187 10.50 -5.19 11.50
N GLY A 188 11.60 -5.94 11.64
CA GLY A 188 11.74 -6.81 12.80
C GLY A 188 10.55 -7.75 12.95
N GLU A 189 9.75 -7.57 14.01
CA GLU A 189 8.53 -8.35 14.24
C GLU A 189 7.25 -7.68 13.69
N CYS A 190 7.34 -6.47 13.13
CA CYS A 190 6.18 -5.77 12.57
C CYS A 190 5.67 -6.47 11.31
N PRO A 191 4.35 -6.52 11.09
CA PRO A 191 3.77 -6.94 9.83
C PRO A 191 4.27 -6.11 8.65
N ILE A 192 4.40 -6.77 7.48
CA ILE A 192 4.86 -6.13 6.24
C ILE A 192 3.76 -6.16 5.19
N VAL A 193 3.58 -5.03 4.51
CA VAL A 193 2.83 -4.91 3.26
C VAL A 193 3.78 -4.36 2.21
N LEU A 194 4.02 -5.13 1.15
CA LEU A 194 4.84 -4.71 0.02
C LEU A 194 3.97 -4.61 -1.22
N MET A 195 3.95 -3.45 -1.86
CA MET A 195 3.16 -3.18 -3.06
C MET A 195 4.02 -2.58 -4.18
N GLY A 196 3.54 -2.64 -5.41
CA GLY A 196 4.26 -2.03 -6.53
C GLY A 196 3.91 -2.61 -7.89
N ASP A 197 4.58 -2.03 -8.90
CA ASP A 197 4.74 -2.59 -10.23
C ASP A 197 6.07 -3.36 -10.27
N PHE A 198 5.99 -4.67 -10.31
CA PHE A 198 7.18 -5.53 -10.28
C PHE A 198 7.68 -5.91 -11.67
N ASN A 199 7.01 -5.46 -12.72
CA ASN A 199 7.39 -5.77 -14.11
C ASN A 199 7.70 -7.27 -14.34
N CYS A 200 7.07 -8.15 -13.60
CA CYS A 200 7.22 -9.59 -13.70
C CYS A 200 5.86 -10.28 -13.49
N VAL A 201 5.70 -11.44 -14.13
CA VAL A 201 4.45 -12.22 -14.06
C VAL A 201 4.53 -13.31 -12.98
N PRO A 202 3.40 -13.86 -12.51
CA PRO A 202 3.39 -14.99 -11.59
C PRO A 202 4.19 -16.18 -12.15
N GLY A 203 4.93 -16.86 -11.26
CA GLY A 203 5.78 -17.98 -11.63
C GLY A 203 7.14 -17.62 -12.22
N SER A 204 7.44 -16.34 -12.46
CA SER A 204 8.78 -15.89 -12.84
C SER A 204 9.74 -15.92 -11.65
N ASP A 205 11.06 -15.98 -11.92
CA ASP A 205 12.07 -16.02 -10.87
C ASP A 205 11.98 -14.83 -9.89
N PRO A 206 11.81 -13.56 -10.32
CA PRO A 206 11.64 -12.44 -9.40
C PRO A 206 10.41 -12.59 -8.49
N TYR A 207 9.28 -13.08 -9.03
CA TYR A 207 8.07 -13.35 -8.26
C TYR A 207 8.30 -14.47 -7.22
N ALA A 208 8.90 -15.58 -7.63
CA ALA A 208 9.22 -16.70 -6.74
C ALA A 208 10.19 -16.26 -5.62
N GLU A 209 11.17 -15.42 -5.96
CA GLU A 209 12.13 -14.89 -4.99
C GLU A 209 11.47 -13.99 -3.93
N LEU A 210 10.46 -13.19 -4.28
CA LEU A 210 9.71 -12.39 -3.32
C LEU A 210 8.97 -13.28 -2.30
N LEU A 211 8.44 -14.42 -2.73
CA LEU A 211 7.75 -15.36 -1.86
C LEU A 211 8.70 -16.26 -1.04
N ALA A 212 9.97 -16.34 -1.43
CA ALA A 212 10.94 -17.19 -0.77
C ALA A 212 11.45 -16.59 0.56
N GLY A 213 11.39 -17.33 1.66
CA GLY A 213 12.12 -17.03 2.90
C GLY A 213 11.61 -15.92 3.81
N MET A 214 10.77 -14.99 3.36
CA MET A 214 10.18 -13.91 4.19
C MET A 214 8.76 -14.20 4.67
N LYS A 215 8.21 -15.33 4.36
CA LYS A 215 6.78 -15.63 4.59
C LYS A 215 5.84 -14.56 3.99
N LEU A 216 6.32 -13.79 2.96
CA LEU A 216 5.43 -12.95 2.18
C LEU A 216 4.54 -13.83 1.30
N LYS A 217 3.28 -13.46 1.24
CA LYS A 217 2.26 -14.12 0.44
C LYS A 217 1.66 -13.12 -0.53
N ASP A 218 1.36 -13.56 -1.73
CA ASP A 218 0.57 -12.75 -2.67
C ASP A 218 -0.85 -12.61 -2.12
N ALA A 219 -1.30 -11.38 -1.90
CA ALA A 219 -2.60 -11.05 -1.34
C ALA A 219 -3.76 -11.70 -2.13
N LYS A 220 -3.59 -11.90 -3.45
CA LYS A 220 -4.57 -12.60 -4.30
C LYS A 220 -4.84 -14.03 -3.82
N HIS A 221 -3.82 -14.72 -3.32
CA HIS A 221 -3.92 -16.15 -2.96
C HIS A 221 -4.31 -16.37 -1.50
N VAL A 222 -4.25 -15.33 -0.67
CA VAL A 222 -4.58 -15.39 0.77
C VAL A 222 -5.82 -14.57 1.13
N SER A 223 -6.46 -13.97 0.14
CA SER A 223 -7.73 -13.26 0.32
C SER A 223 -8.81 -14.22 0.79
N LEU A 224 -9.56 -13.83 1.83
CA LEU A 224 -10.67 -14.61 2.36
C LEU A 224 -11.86 -14.65 1.41
N GLN A 225 -12.10 -13.55 0.71
CA GLN A 225 -13.08 -13.51 -0.36
C GLN A 225 -12.42 -13.87 -1.70
N SER A 226 -13.19 -14.46 -2.61
CA SER A 226 -12.71 -14.74 -3.96
C SER A 226 -12.22 -13.47 -4.63
N PRO A 227 -11.01 -13.49 -5.26
CA PRO A 227 -10.49 -12.34 -5.98
C PRO A 227 -11.46 -11.83 -7.04
N GLN A 228 -11.57 -10.52 -7.15
CA GLN A 228 -12.47 -9.86 -8.08
C GLN A 228 -11.71 -9.03 -9.13
N GLY A 229 -12.38 -8.76 -10.26
CA GLY A 229 -11.81 -7.99 -11.35
C GLY A 229 -10.98 -8.83 -12.33
N PRO A 230 -10.27 -8.17 -13.26
CA PRO A 230 -9.43 -8.85 -14.25
C PRO A 230 -8.25 -9.61 -13.63
N ASP A 231 -7.81 -10.68 -14.32
CA ASP A 231 -6.59 -11.41 -13.93
C ASP A 231 -5.28 -10.70 -14.32
N SER A 232 -5.38 -9.63 -15.08
CA SER A 232 -4.25 -8.82 -15.55
C SER A 232 -4.34 -7.40 -15.04
N THR A 233 -3.20 -6.76 -14.85
CA THR A 233 -3.12 -5.39 -14.34
C THR A 233 -2.64 -4.38 -15.40
N TRP A 234 -2.20 -4.82 -16.58
CA TRP A 234 -1.73 -3.96 -17.65
C TRP A 234 -2.66 -3.93 -18.85
N ASN A 235 -2.97 -2.72 -19.35
CA ASN A 235 -3.90 -2.49 -20.45
C ASN A 235 -3.31 -1.63 -21.59
N GLY A 236 -2.19 -0.91 -21.39
CA GLY A 236 -1.53 -0.09 -22.38
C GLY A 236 -2.42 1.01 -22.99
N PHE A 237 -3.45 1.48 -22.27
CA PHE A 237 -4.49 2.41 -22.74
C PHE A 237 -5.38 1.90 -23.89
N ASP A 238 -5.31 0.63 -24.23
CA ASP A 238 -6.10 0.02 -25.31
C ASP A 238 -7.06 -1.04 -24.74
N LYS A 239 -6.52 -2.16 -24.28
CA LYS A 239 -7.28 -3.29 -23.74
C LYS A 239 -6.47 -4.03 -22.70
N ILE A 240 -7.17 -4.69 -21.79
CA ILE A 240 -6.53 -5.56 -20.77
C ILE A 240 -5.85 -6.73 -21.49
N ILE A 241 -4.54 -6.86 -21.32
CA ILE A 241 -3.74 -7.90 -21.98
C ILE A 241 -3.67 -9.14 -21.07
N PRO A 242 -4.21 -10.28 -21.49
CA PRO A 242 -4.18 -11.51 -20.68
C PRO A 242 -2.76 -11.94 -20.29
N GLY A 243 -2.60 -12.45 -19.05
CA GLY A 243 -1.30 -12.91 -18.54
C GLY A 243 -0.32 -11.78 -18.16
N ARG A 244 -0.76 -10.53 -18.13
CA ARG A 244 0.06 -9.36 -17.76
C ARG A 244 -0.33 -8.83 -16.38
N ARG A 245 -0.42 -9.71 -15.36
CA ARG A 245 -0.48 -9.30 -13.96
C ARG A 245 0.95 -9.00 -13.51
N ILE A 246 1.30 -7.75 -13.39
CA ILE A 246 2.63 -7.25 -13.06
C ILE A 246 2.64 -6.33 -11.85
N ASP A 247 1.48 -5.91 -11.39
CA ASP A 247 1.27 -5.15 -10.16
C ASP A 247 0.74 -6.07 -9.06
N TYR A 248 1.26 -5.90 -7.84
CA TYR A 248 0.96 -6.79 -6.72
C TYR A 248 0.85 -6.04 -5.40
N VAL A 249 0.17 -6.69 -4.46
CA VAL A 249 0.29 -6.48 -3.03
C VAL A 249 0.70 -7.82 -2.40
N PHE A 250 1.84 -7.83 -1.71
CA PHE A 250 2.32 -8.94 -0.91
C PHE A 250 2.17 -8.60 0.56
N VAL A 251 1.84 -9.58 1.39
CA VAL A 251 1.61 -9.40 2.83
C VAL A 251 2.37 -10.44 3.64
N SER A 252 2.83 -10.09 4.83
CA SER A 252 3.37 -11.07 5.79
C SER A 252 2.24 -11.88 6.45
N ASP A 253 2.60 -12.99 7.10
CA ASP A 253 1.64 -13.93 7.72
C ASP A 253 0.72 -13.30 8.77
N GLN A 254 1.16 -12.21 9.40
CA GLN A 254 0.39 -11.48 10.42
C GLN A 254 -0.72 -10.61 9.82
N VAL A 255 -0.71 -10.36 8.51
CA VAL A 255 -1.68 -9.50 7.83
C VAL A 255 -2.82 -10.34 7.27
N ARG A 256 -4.04 -10.06 7.72
CA ARG A 256 -5.24 -10.72 7.23
C ARG A 256 -5.81 -9.95 6.04
N VAL A 257 -5.91 -10.60 4.89
CA VAL A 257 -6.49 -10.03 3.66
C VAL A 257 -7.95 -10.45 3.55
N MET A 258 -8.87 -9.48 3.70
CA MET A 258 -10.31 -9.72 3.60
C MET A 258 -10.78 -9.79 2.16
N GLU A 259 -10.29 -8.84 1.34
CA GLU A 259 -10.64 -8.71 -0.08
C GLU A 259 -9.40 -8.45 -0.92
N TYR A 260 -9.43 -8.95 -2.15
CA TYR A 260 -8.51 -8.61 -3.23
C TYR A 260 -9.30 -8.27 -4.49
N VAL A 261 -9.04 -7.11 -5.06
CA VAL A 261 -9.74 -6.61 -6.25
C VAL A 261 -8.75 -5.94 -7.20
N VAL A 262 -8.83 -6.27 -8.48
CA VAL A 262 -8.25 -5.44 -9.54
C VAL A 262 -9.34 -4.51 -10.02
N ASP A 263 -9.27 -3.24 -9.62
CA ASP A 263 -10.26 -2.22 -9.98
C ASP A 263 -9.98 -1.67 -11.40
N ASP A 264 -10.99 -1.07 -12.04
CA ASP A 264 -10.90 -0.49 -13.38
C ASP A 264 -11.43 0.94 -13.39
N PRO A 265 -10.69 1.92 -12.83
CA PRO A 265 -11.11 3.31 -12.87
C PRO A 265 -11.07 3.87 -14.29
N ARG A 266 -12.17 4.53 -14.67
CA ARG A 266 -12.35 5.11 -16.00
C ARG A 266 -12.51 6.64 -15.97
N THR A 267 -12.06 7.28 -17.03
CA THR A 267 -12.37 8.70 -17.26
C THR A 267 -13.85 8.87 -17.61
N PRO A 268 -14.41 10.09 -17.53
CA PRO A 268 -15.79 10.34 -17.98
C PRO A 268 -16.08 9.94 -19.42
N GLN A 269 -15.03 9.82 -20.25
CA GLN A 269 -15.15 9.38 -21.64
C GLN A 269 -15.02 7.85 -21.81
N GLY A 270 -15.00 7.09 -20.70
CA GLY A 270 -14.89 5.62 -20.70
C GLY A 270 -13.48 5.07 -20.95
N ARG A 271 -12.44 5.93 -21.04
CA ARG A 271 -11.05 5.49 -21.20
C ARG A 271 -10.46 5.01 -19.89
N PHE A 272 -9.42 4.19 -19.95
CA PHE A 272 -8.64 3.83 -18.77
C PHE A 272 -8.01 5.08 -18.11
N ALA A 273 -8.06 5.14 -16.78
CA ALA A 273 -7.45 6.23 -16.04
C ALA A 273 -5.91 6.09 -15.93
N SER A 274 -5.36 4.90 -16.18
CA SER A 274 -3.92 4.62 -16.39
C SER A 274 -3.78 3.46 -17.37
N ASP A 275 -2.58 3.25 -17.91
CA ASP A 275 -2.23 2.05 -18.69
C ASP A 275 -2.06 0.80 -17.82
N HIS A 276 -2.13 0.96 -16.49
CA HIS A 276 -2.28 -0.10 -15.50
C HIS A 276 -3.64 -0.05 -14.81
N LEU A 277 -4.01 -1.14 -14.16
CA LEU A 277 -5.16 -1.25 -13.26
C LEU A 277 -4.68 -1.34 -11.81
N PRO A 278 -5.30 -0.62 -10.87
CA PRO A 278 -4.91 -0.70 -9.47
C PRO A 278 -5.26 -2.05 -8.85
N VAL A 279 -4.36 -2.57 -8.03
CA VAL A 279 -4.58 -3.72 -7.17
C VAL A 279 -4.97 -3.20 -5.79
N ARG A 280 -6.23 -3.39 -5.40
CA ARG A 280 -6.76 -3.01 -4.10
C ARG A 280 -6.94 -4.23 -3.20
N VAL A 281 -6.61 -4.04 -1.94
CA VAL A 281 -6.87 -5.01 -0.86
C VAL A 281 -7.60 -4.34 0.30
N VAL A 282 -8.37 -5.12 1.02
CA VAL A 282 -8.93 -4.74 2.32
C VAL A 282 -8.25 -5.59 3.37
N LEU A 283 -7.59 -4.94 4.33
CA LEU A 283 -6.83 -5.57 5.40
C LEU A 283 -7.53 -5.39 6.74
N ASP A 284 -7.33 -6.37 7.66
CA ASP A 284 -7.86 -6.37 9.03
C ASP A 284 -6.74 -6.60 10.06
#